data_9da86b9646a6ef8921c9357d6517ee82
#
_entry.id   9da86b9646a6ef8921c9357d6517ee82
#
_cell.length_a   1.000
_cell.length_b   1.000
_cell.length_c   1.000
_cell.angle_alpha   90.00
_cell.angle_beta   90.00
_cell.angle_gamma   90.00
#
_symmetry.space_group_name_H-M   'P 1'
#
loop_
_entity.id
_entity.type
_entity.pdbx_description
1 polymer ?
#
loop_
_entity_poly.entity_id
_entity_poly.type
_entity_poly.pdbx_seq_one_letter_code
_entity_poly.pdbx_strand_id
1 'polypeptide(L)'
;RRTFFHLRAANALWSGNDLDFARTRARIFHLGYLLLLDELDKPDKTHGTRAAALLAAAQAAGLKTSADVVSEDSERFTRVVIPALKFVDYCIVNEFEAGKTAGFKIRQPDGTLDTVALRHAAGALLQLGVKELVVVHFPEGAFARTRKGEDFWQPAVNLPTKAIAGTAGAGDALCAGVLLGLHEGWDIQRCLLTGNCAAAACLTDPTCTGGMRSLKAALDLAKKHRFCPPLEPAEA
;
A
#
# COMPACT_ATOMS: atom_id res chain seq x y z
N ARG A 1 -11.61 17.48 5.87
CA ARG A 1 -10.20 17.91 5.96
C ARG A 1 -9.59 17.23 7.18
N ARG A 2 -8.41 16.60 7.05
CA ARG A 2 -7.67 15.96 8.14
C ARG A 2 -6.45 16.79 8.49
N THR A 3 -6.07 16.81 9.77
CA THR A 3 -4.84 17.40 10.27
C THR A 3 -4.11 16.37 11.10
N PHE A 4 -2.84 16.13 10.79
CA PHE A 4 -1.99 15.22 11.55
C PHE A 4 -0.97 16.01 12.35
N PHE A 5 -0.85 15.71 13.65
CA PHE A 5 0.26 16.13 14.48
C PHE A 5 1.25 14.97 14.57
N HIS A 6 2.48 15.19 14.13
CA HIS A 6 3.44 14.13 13.99
C HIS A 6 4.78 14.48 14.67
N LEU A 7 5.27 13.56 15.49
CA LEU A 7 6.61 13.59 16.05
C LEU A 7 7.31 12.27 15.71
N ARG A 8 8.37 12.31 14.90
CA ARG A 8 9.07 11.10 14.43
C ARG A 8 9.75 10.32 15.53
N ALA A 9 10.29 11.01 16.55
CA ALA A 9 10.88 10.41 17.76
C ALA A 9 11.78 9.20 17.43
N ALA A 10 11.45 8.00 17.95
CA ALA A 10 12.21 6.77 17.72
C ALA A 10 12.29 6.39 16.22
N ASN A 11 11.28 6.70 15.42
CA ASN A 11 11.28 6.44 13.96
C ASN A 11 12.39 7.20 13.24
N ALA A 12 12.79 8.38 13.75
CA ALA A 12 13.92 9.13 13.19
C ALA A 12 15.28 8.43 13.41
N LEU A 13 15.40 7.61 14.43
CA LEU A 13 16.65 6.99 14.87
C LEU A 13 16.77 5.51 14.44
N TRP A 14 15.65 4.87 14.10
CA TRP A 14 15.66 3.45 13.79
C TRP A 14 16.37 3.18 12.46
N SER A 15 17.39 2.32 12.53
CA SER A 15 18.25 1.98 11.38
C SER A 15 18.02 0.59 10.80
N GLY A 16 17.19 -0.24 11.44
CA GLY A 16 16.98 -1.64 11.06
C GLY A 16 18.11 -2.59 11.45
N ASN A 17 19.19 -2.10 12.10
CA ASN A 17 20.36 -2.92 12.46
C ASN A 17 20.06 -3.98 13.54
N ASP A 18 18.93 -3.87 14.21
CA ASP A 18 18.41 -4.81 15.21
C ASP A 18 17.67 -6.00 14.60
N LEU A 19 17.45 -5.99 13.28
CA LEU A 19 16.76 -7.08 12.57
C LEU A 19 17.74 -8.17 12.15
N ASP A 20 17.49 -9.39 12.60
CA ASP A 20 18.19 -10.60 12.15
C ASP A 20 17.22 -11.44 11.28
N PHE A 21 17.27 -11.22 9.98
CA PHE A 21 16.41 -11.94 9.03
C PHE A 21 16.71 -13.44 8.95
N ALA A 22 17.91 -13.90 9.33
CA ALA A 22 18.25 -15.32 9.32
C ALA A 22 17.54 -16.11 10.44
N ARG A 23 17.11 -15.42 11.51
CA ARG A 23 16.43 -16.05 12.65
C ARG A 23 14.92 -15.95 12.61
N THR A 24 14.36 -15.25 11.62
CA THR A 24 12.90 -15.12 11.51
C THR A 24 12.27 -16.31 10.79
N ARG A 25 11.00 -16.60 11.11
CA ARG A 25 10.13 -17.50 10.36
C ARG A 25 9.14 -16.77 9.48
N ALA A 26 9.24 -15.43 9.42
CA ALA A 26 8.38 -14.62 8.58
C ALA A 26 8.59 -14.98 7.10
N ARG A 27 7.54 -14.90 6.30
CA ARG A 27 7.60 -15.05 4.85
C ARG A 27 7.61 -13.70 4.13
N ILE A 28 7.08 -12.68 4.76
CA ILE A 28 6.99 -11.32 4.22
C ILE A 28 7.58 -10.36 5.24
N PHE A 29 8.47 -9.49 4.79
CA PHE A 29 8.94 -8.29 5.51
C PHE A 29 8.25 -7.07 4.91
N HIS A 30 7.46 -6.36 5.73
CA HIS A 30 6.81 -5.11 5.33
C HIS A 30 7.52 -3.92 5.96
N LEU A 31 7.92 -2.95 5.13
CA LEU A 31 8.53 -1.69 5.55
C LEU A 31 7.53 -0.53 5.32
N GLY A 32 6.98 -0.01 6.35
CA GLY A 32 6.12 1.19 6.35
C GLY A 32 6.62 2.18 7.40
N TYR A 33 6.80 3.42 7.03
CA TYR A 33 6.63 4.03 5.72
C TYR A 33 7.95 4.59 5.20
N LEU A 34 8.23 4.40 3.91
CA LEU A 34 9.26 5.20 3.26
C LEU A 34 8.90 6.69 3.37
N LEU A 35 9.88 7.58 3.44
CA LEU A 35 9.77 9.01 3.69
C LEU A 35 9.49 9.40 5.15
N LEU A 36 9.33 8.42 6.06
CA LEU A 36 9.02 8.65 7.47
C LEU A 36 10.09 8.12 8.43
N LEU A 37 11.06 7.37 7.95
CA LEU A 37 12.13 6.72 8.70
C LEU A 37 13.46 7.40 8.39
N ASP A 38 13.79 8.50 9.12
CA ASP A 38 14.90 9.41 8.77
C ASP A 38 16.24 8.71 8.56
N GLU A 39 16.58 7.69 9.39
CA GLU A 39 17.83 6.94 9.21
C GLU A 39 17.79 6.04 7.99
N LEU A 40 16.65 5.41 7.70
CA LEU A 40 16.49 4.53 6.53
C LEU A 40 16.36 5.32 5.22
N ASP A 41 15.86 6.54 5.26
CA ASP A 41 15.76 7.43 4.10
C ASP A 41 17.12 8.01 3.67
N LYS A 42 18.18 7.87 4.51
CA LYS A 42 19.52 8.36 4.17
C LYS A 42 20.12 7.62 2.99
N PRO A 43 20.99 8.30 2.22
CA PRO A 43 21.69 7.66 1.10
C PRO A 43 22.51 6.45 1.53
N ASP A 44 22.51 5.43 0.69
CA ASP A 44 23.40 4.27 0.73
C ASP A 44 24.17 4.18 -0.61
N LYS A 45 25.48 3.90 -0.54
CA LYS A 45 26.35 3.90 -1.73
C LYS A 45 26.04 2.77 -2.72
N THR A 46 25.54 1.64 -2.23
CA THR A 46 25.30 0.44 -3.02
C THR A 46 23.85 0.34 -3.51
N HIS A 47 22.89 0.67 -2.63
CA HIS A 47 21.47 0.44 -2.88
C HIS A 47 20.68 1.72 -3.13
N GLY A 48 21.32 2.90 -2.98
CA GLY A 48 20.71 4.21 -3.13
C GLY A 48 20.18 4.77 -1.83
N THR A 49 19.50 3.96 -1.00
CA THR A 49 19.06 4.33 0.37
C THR A 49 19.29 3.19 1.34
N ARG A 50 19.34 3.50 2.64
CA ARG A 50 19.43 2.47 3.69
C ARG A 50 18.15 1.62 3.74
N ALA A 51 16.98 2.18 3.45
CA ALA A 51 15.73 1.43 3.28
C ALA A 51 15.85 0.38 2.18
N ALA A 52 16.40 0.76 1.02
CA ALA A 52 16.67 -0.16 -0.08
C ALA A 52 17.66 -1.27 0.34
N ALA A 53 18.72 -0.93 1.10
CA ALA A 53 19.67 -1.89 1.62
C ALA A 53 19.00 -2.89 2.60
N LEU A 54 18.11 -2.40 3.47
CA LEU A 54 17.36 -3.23 4.42
C LEU A 54 16.41 -4.20 3.68
N LEU A 55 15.69 -3.70 2.68
CA LEU A 55 14.82 -4.55 1.84
C LEU A 55 15.64 -5.59 1.07
N ALA A 56 16.80 -5.20 0.51
CA ALA A 56 17.71 -6.13 -0.16
C ALA A 56 18.20 -7.23 0.79
N ALA A 57 18.54 -6.90 2.03
CA ALA A 57 18.95 -7.87 3.05
C ALA A 57 17.81 -8.85 3.40
N ALA A 58 16.57 -8.37 3.51
CA ALA A 58 15.40 -9.23 3.71
C ALA A 58 15.20 -10.21 2.55
N GLN A 59 15.32 -9.75 1.29
CA GLN A 59 15.24 -10.62 0.11
C GLN A 59 16.39 -11.63 0.05
N ALA A 60 17.62 -11.23 0.39
CA ALA A 60 18.76 -12.13 0.45
C ALA A 60 18.58 -13.26 1.49
N ALA A 61 17.81 -12.99 2.55
CA ALA A 61 17.42 -13.99 3.54
C ALA A 61 16.21 -14.86 3.12
N GLY A 62 15.67 -14.65 1.91
CA GLY A 62 14.57 -15.45 1.36
C GLY A 62 13.17 -14.93 1.67
N LEU A 63 13.03 -13.74 2.28
CA LEU A 63 11.74 -13.14 2.53
C LEU A 63 11.21 -12.44 1.26
N LYS A 64 9.90 -12.47 1.08
CA LYS A 64 9.22 -11.48 0.22
C LYS A 64 9.22 -10.13 0.90
N THR A 65 9.29 -9.06 0.14
CA THR A 65 9.31 -7.70 0.67
C THR A 65 8.10 -6.92 0.22
N SER A 66 7.58 -6.10 1.12
CA SER A 66 6.52 -5.15 0.84
C SER A 66 6.91 -3.78 1.36
N ALA A 67 6.49 -2.74 0.68
CA ALA A 67 6.69 -1.37 1.15
C ALA A 67 5.44 -0.52 0.93
N ASP A 68 5.23 0.40 1.86
CA ASP A 68 4.28 1.49 1.80
C ASP A 68 5.01 2.82 1.91
N VAL A 69 4.37 3.90 1.51
CA VAL A 69 4.93 5.25 1.43
C VAL A 69 4.03 6.21 2.17
N VAL A 70 4.57 7.24 2.83
CA VAL A 70 3.74 8.28 3.40
C VAL A 70 3.38 9.33 2.34
N SER A 71 2.13 9.76 2.32
CA SER A 71 1.69 10.86 1.45
C SER A 71 2.30 12.18 1.90
N GLU A 72 3.33 12.65 1.21
CA GLU A 72 3.90 13.98 1.38
C GLU A 72 4.02 14.70 0.03
N ASP A 73 3.95 16.02 0.04
CA ASP A 73 4.17 16.81 -1.18
C ASP A 73 5.61 17.32 -1.25
N SER A 74 6.54 16.42 -1.64
CA SER A 74 7.96 16.73 -1.74
C SER A 74 8.62 16.03 -2.92
N GLU A 75 9.83 16.50 -3.25
CA GLU A 75 10.70 15.88 -4.27
C GLU A 75 11.45 14.63 -3.77
N ARG A 76 11.19 14.21 -2.53
CA ARG A 76 11.90 13.06 -1.91
C ARG A 76 11.52 11.72 -2.55
N PHE A 77 10.36 11.62 -3.20
CA PHE A 77 9.91 10.40 -3.86
C PHE A 77 10.98 9.81 -4.81
N THR A 78 11.57 10.64 -5.66
CA THR A 78 12.61 10.20 -6.59
C THR A 78 13.87 9.68 -5.89
N ARG A 79 14.26 10.31 -4.77
CA ARG A 79 15.52 9.99 -4.08
C ARG A 79 15.39 8.88 -3.06
N VAL A 80 14.20 8.69 -2.49
CA VAL A 80 13.98 7.72 -1.39
C VAL A 80 13.17 6.53 -1.88
N VAL A 81 12.04 6.75 -2.55
CA VAL A 81 11.12 5.67 -2.92
C VAL A 81 11.67 4.87 -4.11
N ILE A 82 12.06 5.54 -5.21
CA ILE A 82 12.49 4.85 -6.44
C ILE A 82 13.65 3.86 -6.20
N PRO A 83 14.71 4.19 -5.47
CA PRO A 83 15.77 3.20 -5.18
C PRO A 83 15.28 1.97 -4.44
N ALA A 84 14.31 2.14 -3.51
CA ALA A 84 13.75 1.06 -2.71
C ALA A 84 12.88 0.10 -3.56
N LEU A 85 12.18 0.59 -4.59
CA LEU A 85 11.28 -0.23 -5.42
C LEU A 85 11.98 -1.45 -6.07
N LYS A 86 13.27 -1.36 -6.34
CA LYS A 86 14.08 -2.47 -6.90
C LYS A 86 14.15 -3.68 -5.96
N PHE A 87 13.86 -3.47 -4.69
CA PHE A 87 13.90 -4.48 -3.64
C PHE A 87 12.52 -4.69 -2.99
N VAL A 88 11.45 -4.40 -3.74
CA VAL A 88 10.06 -4.58 -3.31
C VAL A 88 9.39 -5.61 -4.21
N ASP A 89 8.85 -6.68 -3.61
CA ASP A 89 8.02 -7.65 -4.32
C ASP A 89 6.58 -7.13 -4.44
N TYR A 90 6.03 -6.53 -3.37
CA TYR A 90 4.65 -6.03 -3.29
C TYR A 90 4.64 -4.55 -2.89
N CYS A 91 4.31 -3.67 -3.82
CA CYS A 91 4.14 -2.23 -3.56
C CYS A 91 2.65 -1.94 -3.34
N ILE A 92 2.27 -1.52 -2.14
CA ILE A 92 0.88 -1.24 -1.76
C ILE A 92 0.80 0.21 -1.33
N VAL A 93 0.17 1.06 -2.15
CA VAL A 93 0.19 2.52 -2.00
C VAL A 93 -1.17 3.12 -2.37
N ASN A 94 -1.44 4.37 -2.00
CA ASN A 94 -2.63 5.06 -2.48
C ASN A 94 -2.39 5.72 -3.86
N GLU A 95 -3.47 6.25 -4.45
CA GLU A 95 -3.42 6.87 -5.79
C GLU A 95 -2.52 8.11 -5.85
N PHE A 96 -2.41 8.86 -4.75
CA PHE A 96 -1.52 10.02 -4.69
C PHE A 96 -0.05 9.60 -4.69
N GLU A 97 0.30 8.63 -3.87
CA GLU A 97 1.67 8.09 -3.74
C GLU A 97 2.11 7.40 -5.03
N ALA A 98 1.24 6.59 -5.64
CA ALA A 98 1.48 5.99 -6.94
C ALA A 98 1.73 7.06 -8.01
N GLY A 99 0.88 8.08 -8.05
CA GLY A 99 0.99 9.18 -9.00
C GLY A 99 2.26 10.00 -8.81
N LYS A 100 2.60 10.35 -7.56
CA LYS A 100 3.85 11.08 -7.25
C LYS A 100 5.09 10.29 -7.60
N THR A 101 5.12 8.99 -7.30
CA THR A 101 6.27 8.13 -7.60
C THR A 101 6.46 7.92 -9.11
N ALA A 102 5.37 7.73 -9.83
CA ALA A 102 5.38 7.39 -11.25
C ALA A 102 5.28 8.61 -12.20
N GLY A 103 5.03 9.82 -11.67
CA GLY A 103 4.91 11.04 -12.47
C GLY A 103 3.56 11.18 -13.19
N PHE A 104 2.48 10.58 -12.65
CA PHE A 104 1.13 10.66 -13.21
C PHE A 104 0.17 11.41 -12.30
N LYS A 105 -0.76 12.16 -12.90
CA LYS A 105 -1.89 12.75 -12.19
C LYS A 105 -3.10 11.81 -12.29
N ILE A 106 -3.37 11.08 -11.21
CA ILE A 106 -4.41 10.03 -11.18
C ILE A 106 -5.78 10.60 -10.79
N ARG A 107 -5.83 11.72 -10.04
CA ARG A 107 -7.08 12.42 -9.72
C ARG A 107 -7.21 13.68 -10.57
N GLN A 108 -8.36 13.85 -11.21
CA GLN A 108 -8.72 15.09 -11.91
C GLN A 108 -9.09 16.20 -10.89
N PRO A 109 -9.13 17.49 -11.29
CA PRO A 109 -9.49 18.58 -10.39
C PRO A 109 -10.89 18.47 -9.78
N ASP A 110 -11.82 17.81 -10.46
CA ASP A 110 -13.19 17.54 -9.99
C ASP A 110 -13.28 16.35 -9.03
N GLY A 111 -12.15 15.70 -8.73
CA GLY A 111 -12.05 14.53 -7.86
C GLY A 111 -12.29 13.20 -8.57
N THR A 112 -12.55 13.17 -9.87
CA THR A 112 -12.73 11.94 -10.64
C THR A 112 -11.41 11.16 -10.74
N LEU A 113 -11.49 9.84 -10.58
CA LEU A 113 -10.36 8.93 -10.76
C LEU A 113 -10.12 8.70 -12.26
N ASP A 114 -8.90 8.98 -12.72
CA ASP A 114 -8.45 8.65 -14.07
C ASP A 114 -7.92 7.20 -14.07
N THR A 115 -8.75 6.26 -14.55
CA THR A 115 -8.42 4.83 -14.56
C THR A 115 -7.30 4.49 -15.54
N VAL A 116 -7.15 5.28 -16.62
CA VAL A 116 -6.04 5.11 -17.58
C VAL A 116 -4.71 5.54 -16.94
N ALA A 117 -4.70 6.74 -16.32
CA ALA A 117 -3.51 7.23 -15.61
C ALA A 117 -3.13 6.31 -14.45
N LEU A 118 -4.11 5.74 -13.72
CA LEU A 118 -3.89 4.75 -12.67
C LEU A 118 -3.19 3.49 -13.19
N ARG A 119 -3.67 2.94 -14.31
CA ARG A 119 -3.06 1.75 -14.95
C ARG A 119 -1.63 2.05 -15.41
N HIS A 120 -1.39 3.22 -15.99
CA HIS A 120 -0.06 3.65 -16.41
C HIS A 120 0.88 3.83 -15.21
N ALA A 121 0.41 4.45 -14.12
CA ALA A 121 1.20 4.62 -12.90
C ALA A 121 1.60 3.26 -12.30
N ALA A 122 0.68 2.31 -12.18
CA ALA A 122 0.99 0.98 -11.69
C ALA A 122 2.01 0.25 -12.59
N GLY A 123 1.86 0.38 -13.92
CA GLY A 123 2.82 -0.14 -14.88
C GLY A 123 4.21 0.49 -14.74
N ALA A 124 4.28 1.81 -14.53
CA ALA A 124 5.53 2.52 -14.31
C ALA A 124 6.22 2.09 -13.01
N LEU A 125 5.48 1.86 -11.91
CA LEU A 125 6.05 1.33 -10.66
C LEU A 125 6.69 -0.05 -10.86
N LEU A 126 6.06 -0.92 -11.66
CA LEU A 126 6.66 -2.21 -12.06
C LEU A 126 7.94 -2.00 -12.88
N GLN A 127 7.95 -1.06 -13.82
CA GLN A 127 9.16 -0.74 -14.61
C GLN A 127 10.26 -0.12 -13.75
N LEU A 128 9.93 0.66 -12.72
CA LEU A 128 10.87 1.24 -11.77
C LEU A 128 11.50 0.20 -10.84
N GLY A 129 10.98 -1.03 -10.80
CA GLY A 129 11.66 -2.13 -10.13
C GLY A 129 10.81 -3.04 -9.25
N VAL A 130 9.53 -2.73 -9.03
CA VAL A 130 8.62 -3.62 -8.27
C VAL A 130 8.55 -4.98 -8.97
N LYS A 131 8.76 -6.07 -8.20
CA LYS A 131 9.05 -7.38 -8.78
C LYS A 131 7.82 -8.19 -9.17
N GLU A 132 6.73 -8.10 -8.40
CA GLU A 132 5.60 -9.02 -8.57
C GLU A 132 4.26 -8.29 -8.71
N LEU A 133 3.94 -7.38 -7.78
CA LEU A 133 2.61 -6.82 -7.65
C LEU A 133 2.65 -5.35 -7.21
N VAL A 134 1.89 -4.53 -7.90
CA VAL A 134 1.51 -3.18 -7.44
C VAL A 134 0.04 -3.19 -7.10
N VAL A 135 -0.31 -2.73 -5.91
CA VAL A 135 -1.68 -2.47 -5.46
C VAL A 135 -1.83 -0.99 -5.21
N VAL A 136 -2.80 -0.37 -5.85
CA VAL A 136 -3.16 1.04 -5.63
C VAL A 136 -4.56 1.09 -5.04
N HIS A 137 -4.69 1.69 -3.85
CA HIS A 137 -5.98 1.85 -3.19
C HIS A 137 -6.45 3.30 -3.23
N PHE A 138 -7.75 3.48 -3.25
CA PHE A 138 -8.42 4.76 -3.34
C PHE A 138 -9.85 4.65 -2.75
N PRO A 139 -10.56 5.77 -2.50
CA PRO A 139 -11.87 5.73 -1.84
C PRO A 139 -12.91 4.83 -2.51
N GLU A 140 -12.88 4.69 -3.84
CA GLU A 140 -13.82 3.88 -4.62
C GLU A 140 -13.46 2.38 -4.64
N GLY A 141 -12.23 2.01 -4.24
CA GLY A 141 -11.77 0.61 -4.24
C GLY A 141 -10.27 0.41 -4.25
N ALA A 142 -9.85 -0.65 -4.91
CA ALA A 142 -8.45 -0.97 -5.14
C ALA A 142 -8.25 -1.55 -6.54
N PHE A 143 -7.09 -1.24 -7.10
CA PHE A 143 -6.58 -1.78 -8.36
C PHE A 143 -5.27 -2.52 -8.10
N ALA A 144 -5.06 -3.65 -8.75
CA ALA A 144 -3.77 -4.33 -8.75
C ALA A 144 -3.31 -4.65 -10.16
N ARG A 145 -1.99 -4.54 -10.38
CA ARG A 145 -1.32 -4.98 -11.61
C ARG A 145 -0.17 -5.90 -11.26
N THR A 146 -0.17 -7.07 -11.88
CA THR A 146 0.93 -8.03 -11.76
C THR A 146 2.07 -7.70 -12.71
N ARG A 147 3.26 -8.25 -12.43
CA ARG A 147 4.40 -8.16 -13.36
C ARG A 147 4.12 -8.76 -14.74
N LYS A 148 3.16 -9.67 -14.83
CA LYS A 148 2.72 -10.27 -16.10
C LYS A 148 1.76 -9.38 -16.89
N GLY A 149 1.35 -8.23 -16.33
CA GLY A 149 0.44 -7.28 -16.96
C GLY A 149 -1.04 -7.60 -16.73
N GLU A 150 -1.35 -8.51 -15.81
CA GLU A 150 -2.74 -8.82 -15.43
C GLU A 150 -3.29 -7.73 -14.50
N ASP A 151 -4.49 -7.24 -14.79
CA ASP A 151 -5.18 -6.20 -14.04
C ASP A 151 -6.35 -6.76 -13.24
N PHE A 152 -6.45 -6.32 -11.98
CA PHE A 152 -7.52 -6.71 -11.06
C PHE A 152 -8.14 -5.48 -10.44
N TRP A 153 -9.47 -5.43 -10.41
CA TRP A 153 -10.25 -4.35 -9.83
C TRP A 153 -11.15 -4.88 -8.73
N GLN A 154 -11.16 -4.21 -7.59
CA GLN A 154 -12.05 -4.53 -6.49
C GLN A 154 -12.71 -3.26 -5.98
N PRO A 155 -14.03 -3.08 -6.19
CA PRO A 155 -14.76 -1.96 -5.62
C PRO A 155 -14.74 -1.97 -4.10
N ALA A 156 -14.76 -0.78 -3.49
CA ALA A 156 -14.87 -0.62 -2.04
C ALA A 156 -16.21 -1.15 -1.51
N VAL A 157 -16.24 -1.54 -0.25
CA VAL A 157 -17.50 -1.87 0.43
C VAL A 157 -18.31 -0.58 0.61
N ASN A 158 -19.56 -0.57 0.14
CA ASN A 158 -20.45 0.59 0.17
C ASN A 158 -21.01 0.82 1.57
N LEU A 159 -20.20 1.34 2.48
CA LEU A 159 -20.63 1.71 3.82
C LEU A 159 -21.53 2.96 3.76
N PRO A 160 -22.67 2.97 4.49
CA PRO A 160 -23.44 4.20 4.63
C PRO A 160 -22.61 5.26 5.35
N THR A 161 -22.72 6.52 4.94
CA THR A 161 -21.92 7.64 5.49
C THR A 161 -21.96 7.72 7.02
N LYS A 162 -23.11 7.44 7.62
CA LYS A 162 -23.29 7.41 9.09
C LYS A 162 -22.49 6.31 9.81
N ALA A 163 -22.01 5.30 9.08
CA ALA A 163 -21.20 4.22 9.64
C ALA A 163 -19.70 4.54 9.55
N ILE A 164 -19.32 5.59 8.83
CA ILE A 164 -17.93 6.03 8.72
C ILE A 164 -17.63 6.98 9.87
N ALA A 165 -16.86 6.51 10.85
CA ALA A 165 -16.47 7.27 12.03
C ALA A 165 -15.09 7.97 11.84
N GLY A 166 -14.21 7.40 11.01
CA GLY A 166 -12.89 7.95 10.69
C GLY A 166 -12.30 7.32 9.44
N THR A 167 -11.25 7.93 8.89
CA THR A 167 -10.56 7.42 7.69
C THR A 167 -9.07 7.15 7.93
N ALA A 168 -8.55 7.47 9.11
CA ALA A 168 -7.17 7.16 9.46
C ALA A 168 -7.00 5.63 9.63
N GLY A 169 -5.89 5.09 9.09
CA GLY A 169 -5.59 3.66 9.15
C GLY A 169 -6.31 2.77 8.13
N ALA A 170 -7.22 3.32 7.30
CA ALA A 170 -7.92 2.50 6.30
C ALA A 170 -6.96 1.94 5.23
N GLY A 171 -5.95 2.71 4.82
CA GLY A 171 -4.88 2.25 3.93
C GLY A 171 -4.06 1.12 4.57
N ASP A 172 -3.67 1.29 5.84
CA ASP A 172 -2.93 0.27 6.60
C ASP A 172 -3.74 -1.02 6.74
N ALA A 173 -5.04 -0.89 7.02
CA ALA A 173 -5.94 -2.03 7.13
C ALA A 173 -6.09 -2.76 5.78
N LEU A 174 -6.19 -2.02 4.66
CA LEU A 174 -6.19 -2.60 3.33
C LEU A 174 -4.88 -3.35 3.07
N CYS A 175 -3.74 -2.69 3.32
CA CYS A 175 -2.41 -3.29 3.17
C CYS A 175 -2.30 -4.58 3.98
N ALA A 176 -2.70 -4.57 5.25
CA ALA A 176 -2.69 -5.75 6.11
C ALA A 176 -3.56 -6.90 5.55
N GLY A 177 -4.76 -6.59 5.04
CA GLY A 177 -5.65 -7.57 4.43
C GLY A 177 -5.08 -8.18 3.15
N VAL A 178 -4.45 -7.36 2.29
CA VAL A 178 -3.77 -7.82 1.07
C VAL A 178 -2.58 -8.71 1.43
N LEU A 179 -1.72 -8.27 2.37
CA LEU A 179 -0.55 -9.02 2.81
C LEU A 179 -0.92 -10.36 3.46
N LEU A 180 -2.02 -10.39 4.23
CA LEU A 180 -2.56 -11.66 4.74
C LEU A 180 -2.88 -12.63 3.61
N GLY A 181 -3.60 -12.17 2.58
CA GLY A 181 -3.95 -13.01 1.44
C GLY A 181 -2.72 -13.52 0.67
N LEU A 182 -1.75 -12.63 0.42
CA LEU A 182 -0.47 -13.00 -0.22
C LEU A 182 0.32 -14.02 0.63
N HIS A 183 0.33 -13.83 1.95
CA HIS A 183 0.95 -14.76 2.88
C HIS A 183 0.29 -16.14 2.84
N GLU A 184 -1.02 -16.21 2.74
CA GLU A 184 -1.78 -17.46 2.64
C GLU A 184 -1.79 -18.08 1.24
N GLY A 185 -1.19 -17.39 0.24
CA GLY A 185 -1.13 -17.85 -1.15
C GLY A 185 -2.48 -17.79 -1.87
N TRP A 186 -3.36 -16.87 -1.48
CA TRP A 186 -4.64 -16.66 -2.17
C TRP A 186 -4.44 -15.98 -3.52
N ASP A 187 -5.42 -16.10 -4.41
CA ASP A 187 -5.46 -15.32 -5.64
C ASP A 187 -5.58 -13.82 -5.36
N ILE A 188 -5.17 -13.01 -6.32
CA ILE A 188 -5.09 -11.54 -6.17
C ILE A 188 -6.49 -10.93 -5.93
N GLN A 189 -7.53 -11.45 -6.56
CA GLN A 189 -8.89 -10.94 -6.38
C GLN A 189 -9.35 -11.11 -4.94
N ARG A 190 -9.06 -12.27 -4.33
CA ARG A 190 -9.36 -12.54 -2.92
C ARG A 190 -8.50 -11.68 -1.99
N CYS A 191 -7.23 -11.43 -2.33
CA CYS A 191 -6.38 -10.51 -1.57
C CYS A 191 -6.99 -9.09 -1.54
N LEU A 192 -7.40 -8.55 -2.70
CA LEU A 192 -8.02 -7.23 -2.80
C LEU A 192 -9.36 -7.16 -2.06
N LEU A 193 -10.20 -8.19 -2.20
CA LEU A 193 -11.46 -8.29 -1.46
C LEU A 193 -11.21 -8.21 0.05
N THR A 194 -10.23 -8.97 0.55
CA THR A 194 -9.88 -9.00 1.97
C THR A 194 -9.37 -7.63 2.44
N GLY A 195 -8.50 -6.99 1.65
CA GLY A 195 -8.01 -5.64 1.91
C GLY A 195 -9.14 -4.61 2.00
N ASN A 196 -10.05 -4.59 1.02
CA ASN A 196 -11.20 -3.66 1.02
C ASN A 196 -12.14 -3.90 2.21
N CYS A 197 -12.36 -5.15 2.61
CA CYS A 197 -13.17 -5.48 3.78
C CYS A 197 -12.50 -5.05 5.10
N ALA A 198 -11.17 -5.19 5.20
CA ALA A 198 -10.40 -4.71 6.33
C ALA A 198 -10.44 -3.18 6.43
N ALA A 199 -10.27 -2.47 5.30
CA ALA A 199 -10.41 -1.03 5.22
C ALA A 199 -11.81 -0.58 5.66
N ALA A 200 -12.86 -1.24 5.16
CA ALA A 200 -14.24 -0.95 5.57
C ALA A 200 -14.47 -1.16 7.07
N ALA A 201 -13.88 -2.20 7.67
CA ALA A 201 -13.94 -2.41 9.11
C ALA A 201 -13.25 -1.27 9.87
N CYS A 202 -12.05 -0.87 9.44
CA CYS A 202 -11.30 0.25 10.02
C CYS A 202 -12.11 1.55 10.00
N LEU A 203 -12.80 1.86 8.90
CA LEU A 203 -13.61 3.07 8.75
C LEU A 203 -14.76 3.19 9.78
N THR A 204 -15.16 2.10 10.44
CA THR A 204 -16.25 2.11 11.43
C THR A 204 -15.87 2.61 12.82
N ASP A 205 -14.60 2.99 13.02
CA ASP A 205 -14.08 3.51 14.29
C ASP A 205 -13.21 4.76 14.00
N PRO A 206 -13.19 5.78 14.86
CA PRO A 206 -12.40 7.00 14.63
C PRO A 206 -10.90 6.79 14.82
N THR A 207 -10.46 5.68 15.43
CA THR A 207 -9.05 5.35 15.63
C THR A 207 -8.51 4.48 14.48
N CYS A 208 -7.17 4.41 14.34
CA CYS A 208 -6.54 3.66 13.26
C CYS A 208 -6.78 2.14 13.33
N THR A 209 -7.07 1.58 14.52
CA THR A 209 -7.15 0.13 14.74
C THR A 209 -8.40 -0.33 15.47
N GLY A 210 -9.17 0.57 16.09
CA GLY A 210 -10.33 0.20 16.91
C GLY A 210 -11.45 -0.50 16.12
N GLY A 211 -11.56 -0.19 14.82
CA GLY A 211 -12.51 -0.84 13.92
C GLY A 211 -12.11 -2.24 13.44
N MET A 212 -10.87 -2.69 13.71
CA MET A 212 -10.39 -3.98 13.22
C MET A 212 -11.15 -5.14 13.87
N ARG A 213 -11.44 -6.16 13.05
CA ARG A 213 -12.29 -7.30 13.42
C ARG A 213 -11.63 -8.61 12.95
N SER A 214 -12.19 -9.74 13.36
CA SER A 214 -11.82 -11.02 12.77
C SER A 214 -12.03 -10.99 11.25
N LEU A 215 -11.24 -11.76 10.50
CA LEU A 215 -11.36 -11.86 9.04
C LEU A 215 -12.81 -12.17 8.61
N LYS A 216 -13.47 -13.11 9.28
CA LYS A 216 -14.86 -13.45 9.00
C LYS A 216 -15.77 -12.23 9.15
N ALA A 217 -15.66 -11.50 10.26
CA ALA A 217 -16.51 -10.34 10.52
C ALA A 217 -16.23 -9.16 9.57
N ALA A 218 -14.98 -9.00 9.09
CA ALA A 218 -14.63 -8.02 8.06
C ALA A 218 -15.27 -8.41 6.71
N LEU A 219 -15.17 -9.67 6.28
CA LEU A 219 -15.78 -10.16 5.05
C LEU A 219 -17.32 -10.09 5.07
N ASP A 220 -17.94 -10.25 6.24
CA ASP A 220 -19.40 -10.13 6.39
C ASP A 220 -19.90 -8.68 6.17
N LEU A 221 -19.04 -7.66 6.28
CA LEU A 221 -19.39 -6.28 5.90
C LEU A 221 -19.74 -6.16 4.41
N ALA A 222 -18.97 -6.81 3.53
CA ALA A 222 -19.26 -6.82 2.09
C ALA A 222 -20.59 -7.50 1.76
N LYS A 223 -20.95 -8.58 2.47
CA LYS A 223 -22.24 -9.24 2.32
C LYS A 223 -23.38 -8.33 2.78
N LYS A 224 -23.18 -7.60 3.88
CA LYS A 224 -24.19 -6.72 4.48
C LYS A 224 -24.42 -5.44 3.67
N HIS A 225 -23.34 -4.81 3.17
CA HIS A 225 -23.38 -3.47 2.58
C HIS A 225 -23.20 -3.48 1.07
N ARG A 226 -22.85 -4.64 0.47
CA ARG A 226 -22.48 -4.78 -0.96
C ARG A 226 -21.25 -3.92 -1.29
N PHE A 227 -21.02 -3.69 -2.58
CA PHE A 227 -19.90 -2.90 -3.09
C PHE A 227 -20.39 -1.61 -3.73
N CYS A 228 -19.51 -0.62 -3.79
CA CYS A 228 -19.66 0.53 -4.66
C CYS A 228 -19.80 0.08 -6.13
N PRO A 229 -20.38 0.92 -7.02
CA PRO A 229 -20.40 0.62 -8.43
C PRO A 229 -18.99 0.25 -8.94
N PRO A 230 -18.86 -0.74 -9.82
CA PRO A 230 -17.56 -1.05 -10.40
C PRO A 230 -17.05 0.17 -11.17
N LEU A 231 -15.74 0.41 -11.07
CA LEU A 231 -15.07 1.36 -11.95
C LEU A 231 -14.93 0.70 -13.31
N GLU A 232 -15.56 1.27 -14.32
CA GLU A 232 -15.34 0.83 -15.69
C GLU A 232 -13.94 1.27 -16.10
N PRO A 233 -13.05 0.33 -16.47
CA PRO A 233 -11.80 0.71 -17.09
C PRO A 233 -12.16 1.40 -18.40
N ALA A 234 -11.70 2.64 -18.60
CA ALA A 234 -11.80 3.28 -19.90
C ALA A 234 -11.15 2.32 -20.93
N GLU A 235 -11.88 2.06 -22.00
CA GLU A 235 -11.35 1.27 -23.12
C GLU A 235 -10.04 1.91 -23.59
N ALA A 236 -9.00 1.08 -23.74
CA ALA A 236 -7.66 1.51 -24.11
C ALA A 236 -7.59 1.82 -25.60
#